data_b41a0ce3e048d284044f937b6b9ae8ef
#
_entry.id   b41a0ce3e048d284044f937b6b9ae8ef
#
_cell.length_a   1.000
_cell.length_b   1.000
_cell.length_c   1.000
_cell.angle_alpha   90.00
_cell.angle_beta   90.00
_cell.angle_gamma   90.00
#
_symmetry.space_group_name_H-M   'P 1'
#
loop_
_entity.id
_entity.type
_entity.pdbx_description
1 polymer ?
#
loop_
_entity_poly.entity_id
_entity_poly.type
_entity_poly.pdbx_seq_one_letter_code
_entity_poly.pdbx_strand_id
1 'polypeptide(L)'
;TLKMEDYQTIIHEASYISACSPVVNSSGQVVNGANNAPTSVYGINQDYMEIRKYSVGEGEMFTDQDIRRAAKVCVVGKTVVENLFTNGEDPLGKTIRFGKIPFKIIGVLTPKGYNSMGQDQDDLILAPYTTVQKRILAITYLQGIFASAISEEMSGEAIDELTAILRQNHKIKAGDDDDFNIRSQEELSSMLSSTTDLMTILLACIAGISLLV
;
A
#
# COMPACT_ATOMS: atom_id res chain seq x y z
N THR A 1 -14.26 -5.67 -10.40
CA THR A 1 -13.46 -4.44 -10.18
C THR A 1 -13.94 -3.73 -8.93
N LEU A 2 -13.04 -3.46 -7.98
CA LEU A 2 -13.35 -2.78 -6.71
C LEU A 2 -13.74 -1.32 -6.92
N LYS A 3 -14.75 -0.85 -6.17
CA LYS A 3 -15.27 0.51 -6.23
C LYS A 3 -15.25 1.17 -4.84
N MET A 4 -15.46 2.48 -4.81
CA MET A 4 -15.62 3.21 -3.54
C MET A 4 -16.82 2.73 -2.73
N GLU A 5 -17.86 2.25 -3.39
CA GLU A 5 -19.03 1.64 -2.75
C GLU A 5 -18.64 0.41 -1.92
N ASP A 6 -17.75 -0.43 -2.41
CA ASP A 6 -17.25 -1.62 -1.70
C ASP A 6 -16.53 -1.23 -0.42
N TYR A 7 -15.63 -0.24 -0.50
CA TYR A 7 -14.96 0.30 0.68
C TYR A 7 -15.97 0.87 1.69
N GLN A 8 -16.95 1.64 1.22
CA GLN A 8 -17.96 2.24 2.10
C GLN A 8 -18.82 1.17 2.78
N THR A 9 -19.23 0.13 2.05
CA THR A 9 -19.98 -0.98 2.64
C THR A 9 -19.15 -1.71 3.70
N ILE A 10 -17.88 -1.97 3.43
CA ILE A 10 -16.98 -2.63 4.37
C ILE A 10 -16.88 -1.85 5.68
N ILE A 11 -16.64 -0.54 5.63
CA ILE A 11 -16.49 0.28 6.85
C ILE A 11 -17.80 0.44 7.63
N HIS A 12 -18.96 0.26 7.00
CA HIS A 12 -20.27 0.38 7.66
C HIS A 12 -20.81 -0.95 8.19
N GLU A 13 -20.53 -2.05 7.52
CA GLU A 13 -21.15 -3.34 7.78
C GLU A 13 -20.21 -4.39 8.40
N ALA A 14 -18.89 -4.29 8.13
CA ALA A 14 -17.96 -5.29 8.61
C ALA A 14 -17.72 -5.18 10.12
N SER A 15 -17.93 -6.30 10.83
CA SER A 15 -17.80 -6.39 12.28
C SER A 15 -16.41 -6.87 12.72
N TYR A 16 -15.71 -7.61 11.85
CA TYR A 16 -14.41 -8.20 12.14
C TYR A 16 -13.22 -7.41 11.61
N ILE A 17 -13.46 -6.20 11.11
CA ILE A 17 -12.43 -5.30 10.57
C ILE A 17 -12.19 -4.13 11.53
N SER A 18 -10.94 -3.93 11.96
CA SER A 18 -10.53 -2.83 12.84
C SER A 18 -10.08 -1.59 12.09
N ALA A 19 -9.47 -1.76 10.92
CA ALA A 19 -8.97 -0.68 10.07
C ALA A 19 -9.11 -1.06 8.59
N CYS A 20 -9.43 -0.08 7.75
CA CYS A 20 -9.66 -0.31 6.32
C CYS A 20 -9.23 0.90 5.49
N SER A 21 -8.42 0.67 4.48
CA SER A 21 -7.94 1.72 3.57
C SER A 21 -8.18 1.35 2.11
N PRO A 22 -8.81 2.23 1.32
CA PRO A 22 -8.76 2.12 -0.13
C PRO A 22 -7.32 2.40 -0.58
N VAL A 23 -6.89 1.74 -1.64
CA VAL A 23 -5.54 1.90 -2.17
C VAL A 23 -5.59 2.06 -3.69
N VAL A 24 -4.92 3.09 -4.16
CA VAL A 24 -4.57 3.31 -5.56
C VAL A 24 -3.11 3.69 -5.62
N ASN A 25 -2.36 3.21 -6.60
CA ASN A 25 -0.94 3.51 -6.70
C ASN A 25 -0.53 3.81 -8.13
N SER A 26 0.52 4.60 -8.25
CA SER A 26 1.18 4.91 -9.51
C SER A 26 2.68 4.99 -9.31
N SER A 27 3.44 4.42 -10.22
CA SER A 27 4.90 4.55 -10.22
C SER A 27 5.33 5.54 -11.29
N GLY A 28 6.34 6.35 -10.99
CA GLY A 28 6.83 7.37 -11.91
C GLY A 28 8.02 8.12 -11.35
N GLN A 29 8.39 9.20 -12.04
CA GLN A 29 9.47 10.08 -11.63
C GLN A 29 8.95 11.16 -10.70
N VAL A 30 9.63 11.34 -9.58
CA VAL A 30 9.45 12.46 -8.67
C VAL A 30 10.64 13.43 -8.82
N VAL A 31 10.36 14.72 -8.78
CA VAL A 31 11.34 15.77 -9.08
C VAL A 31 11.32 16.85 -8.00
N ASN A 32 12.52 17.23 -7.55
CA ASN A 32 12.76 18.44 -6.76
C ASN A 32 13.93 19.23 -7.37
N GLY A 33 13.63 20.31 -8.07
CA GLY A 33 14.64 21.09 -8.78
C GLY A 33 15.39 20.26 -9.84
N ALA A 34 16.69 20.09 -9.66
CA ALA A 34 17.55 19.28 -10.53
C ALA A 34 17.56 17.79 -10.15
N ASN A 35 17.11 17.42 -8.95
CA ASN A 35 17.09 16.05 -8.48
C ASN A 35 15.82 15.34 -8.93
N ASN A 36 15.97 14.11 -9.39
CA ASN A 36 14.86 13.23 -9.73
C ASN A 36 15.15 11.78 -9.32
N ALA A 37 14.11 11.05 -9.01
CA ALA A 37 14.19 9.64 -8.71
C ALA A 37 12.89 8.91 -9.09
N PRO A 38 12.98 7.64 -9.53
CA PRO A 38 11.80 6.81 -9.66
C PRO A 38 11.27 6.45 -8.28
N THR A 39 9.97 6.54 -8.09
CA THR A 39 9.31 6.10 -6.85
C THR A 39 7.84 5.78 -7.11
N SER A 40 7.17 5.27 -6.09
CA SER A 40 5.73 4.98 -6.14
C SER A 40 4.95 5.90 -5.21
N VAL A 41 3.84 6.43 -5.73
CA VAL A 41 2.85 7.17 -4.94
C VAL A 41 1.68 6.26 -4.62
N TYR A 42 1.38 6.09 -3.35
CA TYR A 42 0.23 5.36 -2.83
C TYR A 42 -0.83 6.34 -2.35
N GLY A 43 -1.99 6.30 -2.97
CA GLY A 43 -3.19 6.99 -2.52
C GLY A 43 -3.92 6.14 -1.50
N ILE A 44 -4.03 6.65 -0.27
CA ILE A 44 -4.50 5.92 0.90
C ILE A 44 -5.34 6.81 1.80
N ASN A 45 -5.88 6.25 2.88
CA ASN A 45 -6.38 7.00 4.04
C ASN A 45 -5.45 6.79 5.26
N GLN A 46 -5.82 7.35 6.42
CA GLN A 46 -4.99 7.26 7.63
C GLN A 46 -4.88 5.84 8.19
N ASP A 47 -5.88 4.99 8.01
CA ASP A 47 -5.88 3.60 8.49
C ASP A 47 -4.75 2.77 7.88
N TYR A 48 -4.30 3.13 6.69
CA TYR A 48 -3.15 2.48 6.06
C TYR A 48 -1.88 2.50 6.91
N MET A 49 -1.69 3.58 7.68
CA MET A 49 -0.56 3.72 8.59
C MET A 49 -0.56 2.61 9.65
N GLU A 50 -1.72 2.33 10.24
CA GLU A 50 -1.88 1.24 11.20
C GLU A 50 -1.73 -0.13 10.53
N ILE A 51 -2.40 -0.35 9.42
CA ILE A 51 -2.40 -1.63 8.68
C ILE A 51 -0.98 -2.03 8.26
N ARG A 52 -0.20 -1.07 7.75
CA ARG A 52 1.16 -1.29 7.24
C ARG A 52 2.26 -0.97 8.23
N LYS A 53 1.92 -0.60 9.46
CA LYS A 53 2.88 -0.26 10.53
C LYS A 53 3.83 0.88 10.15
N TYR A 54 3.32 1.91 9.47
CA TYR A 54 4.03 3.16 9.26
C TYR A 54 3.71 4.15 10.37
N SER A 55 4.66 5.04 10.65
CA SER A 55 4.46 6.18 11.54
C SER A 55 5.12 7.43 10.97
N VAL A 56 4.59 8.60 11.29
CA VAL A 56 5.18 9.88 10.92
C VAL A 56 6.25 10.24 11.96
N GLY A 57 7.49 10.38 11.50
CA GLY A 57 8.63 10.77 12.36
C GLY A 57 8.75 12.29 12.53
N GLU A 58 8.47 13.03 11.45
CA GLU A 58 8.53 14.49 11.42
C GLU A 58 7.32 15.04 10.68
N GLY A 59 6.79 16.18 11.14
CA GLY A 59 5.58 16.77 10.55
C GLY A 59 4.32 16.03 10.98
N GLU A 60 3.34 15.96 10.08
CA GLU A 60 2.02 15.41 10.36
C GLU A 60 1.45 14.61 9.19
N MET A 61 0.44 13.79 9.47
CA MET A 61 -0.33 13.06 8.46
C MET A 61 -1.41 13.95 7.86
N PHE A 62 -1.81 13.69 6.62
CA PHE A 62 -2.96 14.37 6.03
C PHE A 62 -4.28 13.98 6.72
N THR A 63 -5.26 14.88 6.67
CA THR A 63 -6.54 14.77 7.37
C THR A 63 -7.65 14.25 6.45
N ASP A 64 -8.81 13.89 7.03
CA ASP A 64 -10.02 13.58 6.26
C ASP A 64 -10.47 14.75 5.38
N GLN A 65 -10.21 15.98 5.81
CA GLN A 65 -10.50 17.16 5.02
C GLN A 65 -9.61 17.21 3.77
N ASP A 66 -8.34 16.82 3.89
CA ASP A 66 -7.42 16.73 2.75
C ASP A 66 -7.88 15.65 1.76
N ILE A 67 -8.37 14.52 2.27
CA ILE A 67 -8.96 13.46 1.45
C ILE A 67 -10.18 13.99 0.70
N ARG A 68 -11.14 14.62 1.40
CA ARG A 68 -12.38 15.11 0.79
C ARG A 68 -12.14 16.11 -0.34
N ARG A 69 -11.19 17.04 -0.17
CA ARG A 69 -10.84 18.05 -1.21
C ARG A 69 -9.78 17.61 -2.21
N ALA A 70 -9.33 16.37 -2.15
CA ALA A 70 -8.23 15.87 -2.98
C ALA A 70 -7.01 16.83 -2.92
N ALA A 71 -6.56 17.14 -1.71
CA ALA A 71 -5.47 18.06 -1.46
C ALA A 71 -4.14 17.52 -2.03
N LYS A 72 -3.32 18.39 -2.58
CA LYS A 72 -2.00 18.06 -3.13
C LYS A 72 -0.95 18.07 -2.01
N VAL A 73 -1.13 17.22 -1.03
CA VAL A 73 -0.22 17.02 0.11
C VAL A 73 0.29 15.60 0.13
N CYS A 74 1.47 15.39 0.68
CA CYS A 74 2.05 14.05 0.78
C CYS A 74 2.92 13.88 2.02
N VAL A 75 3.11 12.65 2.40
CA VAL A 75 4.08 12.19 3.39
C VAL A 75 5.08 11.29 2.66
N VAL A 76 6.36 11.51 2.87
CA VAL A 76 7.44 10.85 2.12
C VAL A 76 8.26 9.93 3.01
N GLY A 77 8.73 8.83 2.44
CA GLY A 77 9.68 7.95 3.08
C GLY A 77 11.10 8.48 3.02
N LYS A 78 11.99 7.93 3.84
CA LYS A 78 13.38 8.40 3.99
C LYS A 78 14.18 8.33 2.69
N THR A 79 14.06 7.26 1.93
CA THR A 79 14.77 7.08 0.65
C THR A 79 14.39 8.17 -0.37
N VAL A 80 13.11 8.58 -0.40
CA VAL A 80 12.67 9.69 -1.25
C VAL A 80 13.32 11.00 -0.82
N VAL A 81 13.42 11.26 0.50
CA VAL A 81 14.12 12.47 1.03
C VAL A 81 15.60 12.46 0.64
N GLU A 82 16.29 11.35 0.82
CA GLU A 82 17.72 11.21 0.49
C GLU A 82 17.98 11.43 -1.02
N ASN A 83 17.10 10.96 -1.87
CA ASN A 83 17.23 11.11 -3.32
C ASN A 83 16.92 12.53 -3.83
N LEU A 84 16.02 13.25 -3.18
CA LEU A 84 15.54 14.55 -3.66
C LEU A 84 16.15 15.75 -2.94
N PHE A 85 16.60 15.59 -1.68
CA PHE A 85 17.14 16.65 -0.83
C PHE A 85 18.61 16.36 -0.46
N THR A 86 19.44 16.23 -1.49
CA THR A 86 20.84 15.80 -1.40
C THR A 86 21.75 16.76 -0.65
N ASN A 87 21.34 18.01 -0.45
CA ASN A 87 22.10 19.03 0.25
C ASN A 87 21.75 19.14 1.75
N GLY A 88 20.95 18.19 2.29
CA GLY A 88 20.51 18.22 3.68
C GLY A 88 19.44 19.27 3.98
N GLU A 89 18.71 19.72 2.96
CA GLU A 89 17.58 20.64 3.13
C GLU A 89 16.44 19.94 3.89
N ASP A 90 15.73 20.70 4.72
CA ASP A 90 14.51 20.23 5.37
C ASP A 90 13.41 19.99 4.32
N PRO A 91 12.90 18.79 4.16
CA PRO A 91 11.84 18.47 3.19
C PRO A 91 10.46 19.04 3.58
N LEU A 92 10.22 19.30 4.86
CA LEU A 92 8.92 19.78 5.34
C LEU A 92 8.54 21.14 4.72
N GLY A 93 7.32 21.22 4.23
CA GLY A 93 6.79 22.41 3.57
C GLY A 93 7.28 22.64 2.14
N LYS A 94 8.24 21.84 1.67
CA LYS A 94 8.72 21.90 0.28
C LYS A 94 7.73 21.25 -0.68
N THR A 95 7.77 21.66 -1.94
CA THR A 95 6.94 21.09 -3.00
C THR A 95 7.80 20.26 -3.93
N ILE A 96 7.38 19.00 -4.10
CA ILE A 96 7.94 18.09 -5.10
C ILE A 96 6.92 17.84 -6.20
N ARG A 97 7.36 17.38 -7.37
CA ARG A 97 6.46 17.04 -8.47
C ARG A 97 6.54 15.57 -8.80
N PHE A 98 5.37 14.92 -8.82
CA PHE A 98 5.20 13.58 -9.36
C PHE A 98 4.56 13.72 -10.74
N GLY A 99 5.33 13.43 -11.78
CA GLY A 99 4.94 13.80 -13.14
C GLY A 99 4.70 15.30 -13.27
N LYS A 100 3.47 15.68 -13.59
CA LYS A 100 3.06 17.09 -13.71
C LYS A 100 2.38 17.64 -12.44
N ILE A 101 2.14 16.81 -11.43
CA ILE A 101 1.35 17.16 -10.25
C ILE A 101 2.28 17.58 -9.12
N PRO A 102 2.15 18.83 -8.60
CA PRO A 102 2.88 19.27 -7.42
C PRO A 102 2.27 18.69 -6.15
N PHE A 103 3.12 18.27 -5.20
CA PHE A 103 2.75 17.83 -3.86
C PHE A 103 3.54 18.60 -2.83
N LYS A 104 2.86 19.16 -1.83
CA LYS A 104 3.51 19.73 -0.65
C LYS A 104 3.81 18.62 0.34
N ILE A 105 5.06 18.52 0.77
CA ILE A 105 5.47 17.59 1.82
C ILE A 105 5.01 18.14 3.17
N ILE A 106 4.17 17.40 3.88
CA ILE A 106 3.67 17.75 5.22
C ILE A 106 4.20 16.84 6.31
N GLY A 107 4.80 15.73 5.94
CA GLY A 107 5.39 14.78 6.88
C GLY A 107 6.45 13.91 6.25
N VAL A 108 7.31 13.38 7.10
CA VAL A 108 8.33 12.39 6.77
C VAL A 108 8.12 11.17 7.64
N LEU A 109 8.10 9.99 7.03
CA LEU A 109 7.90 8.73 7.72
C LEU A 109 9.10 8.36 8.57
N THR A 110 8.85 7.71 9.69
CA THR A 110 9.90 7.00 10.45
C THR A 110 10.46 5.88 9.58
N PRO A 111 11.78 5.78 9.40
CA PRO A 111 12.38 4.75 8.57
C PRO A 111 12.06 3.34 9.07
N LYS A 112 11.73 2.46 8.14
CA LYS A 112 11.50 1.01 8.38
C LYS A 112 12.65 0.15 7.85
N GLY A 113 13.40 0.66 6.87
CA GLY A 113 14.46 -0.08 6.20
C GLY A 113 13.91 -1.14 5.22
N TYR A 114 14.70 -2.17 5.01
CA TYR A 114 14.35 -3.25 4.09
C TYR A 114 13.50 -4.32 4.77
N ASN A 115 12.52 -4.85 4.04
CA ASN A 115 11.76 -6.01 4.52
C ASN A 115 12.56 -7.31 4.34
N SER A 116 12.01 -8.43 4.82
CA SER A 116 12.63 -9.76 4.71
C SER A 116 12.87 -10.23 3.27
N MET A 117 12.24 -9.60 2.29
CA MET A 117 12.40 -9.88 0.86
C MET A 117 13.43 -8.94 0.19
N GLY A 118 14.10 -8.08 0.95
CA GLY A 118 15.08 -7.12 0.44
C GLY A 118 14.48 -5.91 -0.28
N GLN A 119 13.19 -5.65 -0.12
CA GLN A 119 12.54 -4.47 -0.68
C GLN A 119 12.65 -3.29 0.27
N ASP A 120 13.00 -2.13 -0.27
CA ASP A 120 13.04 -0.89 0.50
C ASP A 120 11.60 -0.42 0.82
N GLN A 121 11.30 -0.35 2.12
CA GLN A 121 10.01 0.12 2.61
C GLN A 121 9.93 1.64 2.74
N ASP A 122 11.04 2.34 2.55
CA ASP A 122 11.17 3.78 2.69
C ASP A 122 11.17 4.53 1.36
N ASP A 123 11.16 3.81 0.22
CA ASP A 123 11.05 4.38 -1.13
C ASP A 123 9.59 4.49 -1.57
N LEU A 124 8.85 5.38 -0.93
CA LEU A 124 7.45 5.62 -1.28
C LEU A 124 6.98 7.02 -0.89
N ILE A 125 5.91 7.45 -1.53
CA ILE A 125 5.15 8.66 -1.22
C ILE A 125 3.72 8.25 -0.88
N LEU A 126 3.20 8.74 0.25
CA LEU A 126 1.81 8.56 0.65
C LEU A 126 1.03 9.84 0.42
N ALA A 127 -0.11 9.75 -0.22
CA ALA A 127 -0.99 10.88 -0.51
C ALA A 127 -2.47 10.48 -0.31
N PRO A 128 -3.40 11.43 -0.20
CA PRO A 128 -4.82 11.10 -0.16
C PRO A 128 -5.24 10.28 -1.40
N TYR A 129 -5.97 9.18 -1.21
CA TYR A 129 -6.39 8.33 -2.33
C TYR A 129 -7.18 9.10 -3.38
N THR A 130 -7.98 10.08 -2.96
CA THR A 130 -8.74 10.95 -3.86
C THR A 130 -7.85 11.80 -4.76
N THR A 131 -6.70 12.24 -4.26
CA THR A 131 -5.73 13.01 -5.03
C THR A 131 -5.06 12.15 -6.10
N VAL A 132 -4.60 10.96 -5.72
CA VAL A 132 -3.98 10.02 -6.66
C VAL A 132 -4.99 9.55 -7.72
N GLN A 133 -6.20 9.19 -7.28
CA GLN A 133 -7.27 8.71 -8.15
C GLN A 133 -7.69 9.76 -9.19
N LYS A 134 -7.93 11.00 -8.75
CA LYS A 134 -8.48 12.05 -9.62
C LYS A 134 -7.42 12.78 -10.43
N ARG A 135 -6.23 13.01 -9.86
CA ARG A 135 -5.23 13.90 -10.45
C ARG A 135 -4.07 13.19 -11.14
N ILE A 136 -3.74 11.97 -10.70
CA ILE A 136 -2.65 11.18 -11.29
C ILE A 136 -3.22 10.15 -12.26
N LEU A 137 -4.13 9.31 -11.80
CA LEU A 137 -4.63 8.16 -12.55
C LEU A 137 -5.87 8.48 -13.41
N ALA A 138 -6.66 9.47 -13.02
CA ALA A 138 -7.96 9.80 -13.64
C ALA A 138 -8.91 8.58 -13.74
N ILE A 139 -8.97 7.78 -12.66
CA ILE A 139 -9.80 6.58 -12.55
C ILE A 139 -10.92 6.77 -11.51
N THR A 140 -11.96 5.95 -11.60
CA THR A 140 -13.10 5.95 -10.66
C THR A 140 -13.18 4.70 -9.80
N TYR A 141 -12.33 3.71 -10.07
CA TYR A 141 -12.25 2.45 -9.33
C TYR A 141 -11.05 2.43 -8.37
N LEU A 142 -11.02 1.42 -7.52
CA LEU A 142 -9.90 1.14 -6.61
C LEU A 142 -9.05 -0.01 -7.17
N GLN A 143 -7.75 0.07 -6.97
CA GLN A 143 -6.83 -1.01 -7.32
C GLN A 143 -6.78 -2.07 -6.21
N GLY A 144 -7.04 -1.67 -4.97
CA GLY A 144 -7.10 -2.56 -3.83
C GLY A 144 -7.78 -1.91 -2.63
N ILE A 145 -8.09 -2.75 -1.66
CA ILE A 145 -8.54 -2.37 -0.33
C ILE A 145 -7.66 -3.17 0.64
N PHE A 146 -7.00 -2.47 1.55
CA PHE A 146 -6.28 -3.10 2.66
C PHE A 146 -7.13 -3.01 3.91
N ALA A 147 -7.18 -4.11 4.67
CA ALA A 147 -7.93 -4.19 5.91
C ALA A 147 -7.13 -4.95 6.97
N SER A 148 -7.35 -4.58 8.23
CA SER A 148 -6.89 -5.35 9.39
C SER A 148 -8.08 -5.98 10.08
N ALA A 149 -7.98 -7.28 10.38
CA ALA A 149 -8.94 -7.93 11.28
C ALA A 149 -8.78 -7.41 12.71
N ILE A 150 -9.83 -7.53 13.52
CA ILE A 150 -9.81 -7.12 14.94
C ILE A 150 -8.81 -7.93 15.77
N SER A 151 -8.53 -9.18 15.37
CA SER A 151 -7.47 -10.01 15.93
C SER A 151 -7.03 -11.06 14.89
N GLU A 152 -5.89 -11.70 15.14
CA GLU A 152 -5.35 -12.75 14.26
C GLU A 152 -6.29 -13.96 14.21
N GLU A 153 -6.90 -14.33 15.35
CA GLU A 153 -7.85 -15.44 15.43
C GLU A 153 -9.11 -15.21 14.59
N MET A 154 -9.51 -13.93 14.42
CA MET A 154 -10.68 -13.54 13.63
C MET A 154 -10.39 -13.30 12.15
N SER A 155 -9.18 -13.63 11.70
CA SER A 155 -8.76 -13.43 10.31
C SER A 155 -9.62 -14.21 9.31
N GLY A 156 -9.99 -15.44 9.67
CA GLY A 156 -10.87 -16.29 8.86
C GLY A 156 -12.29 -15.72 8.73
N GLU A 157 -12.88 -15.35 9.86
CA GLU A 157 -14.20 -14.74 9.92
C GLU A 157 -14.24 -13.39 9.18
N ALA A 158 -13.16 -12.61 9.28
CA ALA A 158 -13.03 -11.36 8.53
C ALA A 158 -13.01 -11.59 7.01
N ILE A 159 -12.30 -12.61 6.53
CA ILE A 159 -12.28 -12.99 5.11
C ILE A 159 -13.66 -13.42 4.63
N ASP A 160 -14.34 -14.25 5.41
CA ASP A 160 -15.69 -14.73 5.08
C ASP A 160 -16.70 -13.57 5.03
N GLU A 161 -16.62 -12.65 6.01
CA GLU A 161 -17.48 -11.44 6.04
C GLU A 161 -17.21 -10.53 4.85
N LEU A 162 -15.94 -10.24 4.53
CA LEU A 162 -15.58 -9.44 3.36
C LEU A 162 -16.02 -10.09 2.05
N THR A 163 -15.88 -11.40 1.94
CA THR A 163 -16.36 -12.17 0.78
C THR A 163 -17.86 -12.02 0.61
N ALA A 164 -18.63 -12.17 1.69
CA ALA A 164 -20.09 -12.00 1.65
C ALA A 164 -20.50 -10.58 1.24
N ILE A 165 -19.88 -9.55 1.80
CA ILE A 165 -20.13 -8.14 1.47
C ILE A 165 -19.84 -7.87 -0.01
N LEU A 166 -18.68 -8.29 -0.51
CA LEU A 166 -18.28 -8.04 -1.90
C LEU A 166 -19.15 -8.81 -2.88
N ARG A 167 -19.50 -10.06 -2.60
CA ARG A 167 -20.44 -10.84 -3.42
C ARG A 167 -21.81 -10.18 -3.53
N GLN A 168 -22.30 -9.62 -2.41
CA GLN A 168 -23.57 -8.88 -2.38
C GLN A 168 -23.49 -7.60 -3.21
N ASN A 169 -22.44 -6.77 -3.02
CA ASN A 169 -22.25 -5.53 -3.78
C ASN A 169 -22.10 -5.77 -5.28
N HIS A 170 -21.38 -6.81 -5.66
CA HIS A 170 -21.13 -7.18 -7.04
C HIS A 170 -22.28 -8.02 -7.66
N LYS A 171 -23.31 -8.35 -6.87
CA LYS A 171 -24.47 -9.15 -7.29
C LYS A 171 -24.09 -10.51 -7.87
N ILE A 172 -23.05 -11.13 -7.30
CA ILE A 172 -22.57 -12.45 -7.70
C ILE A 172 -23.55 -13.50 -7.19
N LYS A 173 -24.04 -14.36 -8.08
CA LYS A 173 -25.02 -15.41 -7.75
C LYS A 173 -24.35 -16.57 -7.03
N ALA A 174 -25.15 -17.35 -6.32
CA ALA A 174 -24.69 -18.60 -5.73
C ALA A 174 -24.22 -19.56 -6.85
N GLY A 175 -22.96 -20.01 -6.74
CA GLY A 175 -22.33 -20.90 -7.72
C GLY A 175 -21.50 -20.20 -8.80
N ASP A 176 -21.57 -18.86 -8.90
CA ASP A 176 -20.69 -18.10 -9.78
C ASP A 176 -19.35 -17.80 -9.10
N ASP A 177 -18.28 -17.72 -9.88
CA ASP A 177 -16.94 -17.36 -9.42
C ASP A 177 -16.86 -15.89 -8.97
N ASP A 178 -15.98 -15.63 -8.00
CA ASP A 178 -15.72 -14.27 -7.52
C ASP A 178 -14.94 -13.45 -8.57
N ASP A 179 -15.32 -12.19 -8.75
CA ASP A 179 -14.63 -11.23 -9.61
C ASP A 179 -13.56 -10.40 -8.84
N PHE A 180 -13.26 -10.83 -7.61
CA PHE A 180 -12.27 -10.26 -6.69
C PHE A 180 -11.45 -11.37 -6.04
N ASN A 181 -10.35 -10.99 -5.38
CA ASN A 181 -9.50 -11.91 -4.65
C ASN A 181 -9.15 -11.31 -3.29
N ILE A 182 -9.35 -12.06 -2.23
CA ILE A 182 -8.94 -11.71 -0.87
C ILE A 182 -7.75 -12.59 -0.50
N ARG A 183 -6.69 -11.98 0.01
CA ARG A 183 -5.48 -12.67 0.47
C ARG A 183 -5.12 -12.22 1.88
N SER A 184 -4.88 -13.16 2.76
CA SER A 184 -4.35 -12.88 4.08
C SER A 184 -2.83 -12.73 4.05
N GLN A 185 -2.28 -12.03 5.04
CA GLN A 185 -0.83 -11.93 5.24
C GLN A 185 -0.20 -13.31 5.49
N GLU A 186 -0.91 -14.18 6.19
CA GLU A 186 -0.50 -15.57 6.48
C GLU A 186 -0.38 -16.39 5.18
N GLU A 187 -1.38 -16.29 4.30
CA GLU A 187 -1.36 -16.96 3.00
C GLU A 187 -0.19 -16.48 2.14
N LEU A 188 0.09 -15.19 2.11
CA LEU A 188 1.25 -14.64 1.41
C LEU A 188 2.56 -15.15 2.01
N SER A 189 2.67 -15.21 3.33
CA SER A 189 3.86 -15.73 4.03
C SER A 189 4.09 -17.21 3.75
N SER A 190 3.03 -18.02 3.73
CA SER A 190 3.11 -19.46 3.45
C SER A 190 3.53 -19.75 2.00
N MET A 191 3.05 -18.95 1.04
CA MET A 191 3.49 -19.03 -0.36
C MET A 191 4.98 -18.75 -0.52
N LEU A 192 5.50 -17.74 0.19
CA LEU A 192 6.92 -17.39 0.18
C LEU A 192 7.78 -18.49 0.79
N SER A 193 7.36 -19.05 1.94
CA SER A 193 8.06 -20.17 2.60
C SER A 193 8.14 -21.39 1.67
N SER A 194 7.05 -21.76 1.02
CA SER A 194 7.02 -22.86 0.08
C SER A 194 7.97 -22.66 -1.11
N THR A 195 8.08 -21.44 -1.61
CA THR A 195 9.02 -21.10 -2.69
C THR A 195 10.47 -21.22 -2.22
N THR A 196 10.77 -20.77 -1.00
CA THR A 196 12.11 -20.86 -0.40
C THR A 196 12.51 -22.34 -0.18
N ASP A 197 11.58 -23.17 0.28
CA ASP A 197 11.80 -24.61 0.49
C ASP A 197 12.11 -25.31 -0.84
N LEU A 198 11.36 -25.02 -1.89
CA LEU A 198 11.62 -25.55 -3.23
C LEU A 198 13.00 -25.13 -3.76
N MET A 199 13.40 -23.86 -3.59
CA MET A 199 14.73 -23.38 -3.95
C MET A 199 15.83 -24.08 -3.16
N THR A 200 15.64 -24.31 -1.87
CA THR A 200 16.58 -25.01 -1.00
C THR A 200 16.75 -26.45 -1.44
N ILE A 201 15.67 -27.15 -1.75
CA ILE A 201 15.72 -28.54 -2.27
C ILE A 201 16.46 -28.57 -3.61
N LEU A 202 16.17 -27.66 -4.51
CA LEU A 202 16.85 -27.56 -5.81
C LEU A 202 18.36 -27.36 -5.65
N LEU A 203 18.77 -26.42 -4.78
CA LEU A 203 20.19 -26.16 -4.48
C LEU A 203 20.87 -27.38 -3.84
N ALA A 204 20.19 -28.08 -2.93
CA ALA A 204 20.70 -29.30 -2.31
C ALA A 204 20.90 -30.42 -3.34
N CYS A 205 19.96 -30.59 -4.29
CA CYS A 205 20.09 -31.53 -5.39
C CYS A 205 21.29 -31.21 -6.29
N ILE A 206 21.48 -29.93 -6.66
CA ILE A 206 22.61 -29.48 -7.48
C ILE A 206 23.93 -29.73 -6.74
N ALA A 207 24.02 -29.39 -5.45
CA ALA A 207 25.19 -29.64 -4.63
C ALA A 207 25.51 -31.14 -4.52
N GLY A 208 24.46 -31.96 -4.32
CA GLY A 208 24.61 -33.41 -4.26
C GLY A 208 25.17 -34.03 -5.57
N ILE A 209 24.69 -33.56 -6.71
CA ILE A 209 25.20 -34.00 -8.04
C ILE A 209 26.65 -33.53 -8.23
N SER A 210 26.98 -32.29 -7.85
CA SER A 210 28.34 -31.74 -7.95
C SER A 210 29.34 -32.45 -7.05
N LEU A 211 28.91 -33.10 -6.00
CA LEU A 211 29.78 -33.89 -5.09
C LEU A 211 30.02 -35.32 -5.61
N LEU A 212 29.17 -35.80 -6.53
CA LEU A 212 29.27 -37.13 -7.13
C LEU A 212 30.09 -37.16 -8.46
N VAL A 213 30.39 -35.98 -9.01
CA VAL A 213 31.22 -35.78 -10.21
C VAL A 213 32.60 -35.29 -9.80
#